data_6c49197d88bab37a57507702fc827272
#
_entry.id   6c49197d88bab37a57507702fc827272
#
_cell.length_a   1.000
_cell.length_b   1.000
_cell.length_c   1.000
_cell.angle_alpha   90.00
_cell.angle_beta   90.00
_cell.angle_gamma   90.00
#
_symmetry.space_group_name_H-M   'P 1'
#
loop_
_entity.id
_entity.type
_entity.pdbx_description
1 polymer ?
#
loop_
_entity_poly.entity_id
_entity_poly.type
_entity_poly.pdbx_seq_one_letter_code
_entity_poly.pdbx_strand_id
1 'polypeptide(L)'
;MRSSMQSVRPHDEPIAKSIDQVYTFNVDDDVFERLAQCTGFDWDSANALKLWERHQVTPGECEQVFFREPLLIAPDVRHSQTERRWAAWGRTADVRALAVVFTVRGERIRPLSARDMNRRECRPYGQVEAEADS
;
A
#
# COMPACT_ATOMS: atom_id res chain seq x y z
N MET A 1 -1.99 -19.90 12.72
CA MET A 1 -0.61 -19.63 12.38
C MET A 1 -0.51 -18.57 11.31
N ARG A 2 0.51 -17.77 11.39
CA ARG A 2 0.76 -16.75 10.40
C ARG A 2 1.07 -17.38 9.05
N SER A 3 0.57 -16.78 8.02
CA SER A 3 0.83 -17.23 6.66
C SER A 3 2.32 -17.17 6.34
N SER A 4 2.79 -18.15 5.59
CA SER A 4 4.16 -18.14 5.08
C SER A 4 4.41 -16.98 4.10
N MET A 5 3.34 -16.30 3.69
CA MET A 5 3.45 -15.16 2.77
C MET A 5 3.75 -13.86 3.48
N GLN A 6 3.85 -13.89 4.78
CA GLN A 6 4.20 -12.68 5.51
C GLN A 6 5.59 -12.21 5.11
N SER A 7 5.67 -10.92 4.75
CA SER A 7 6.94 -10.30 4.43
C SER A 7 7.47 -9.56 5.65
N VAL A 8 8.71 -9.83 6.03
CA VAL A 8 9.34 -9.21 7.19
C VAL A 8 10.67 -8.61 6.74
N ARG A 9 10.90 -7.37 7.12
CA ARG A 9 12.12 -6.67 6.76
C ARG A 9 13.29 -7.16 7.63
N PRO A 10 14.50 -7.26 7.05
CA PRO A 10 15.65 -7.83 7.76
C PRO A 10 15.98 -7.14 9.09
N HIS A 11 15.75 -5.85 9.18
CA HIS A 11 16.09 -5.08 10.36
C HIS A 11 14.90 -4.79 11.24
N ASP A 12 13.75 -5.37 10.89
CA ASP A 12 12.54 -5.21 11.67
C ASP A 12 12.15 -3.75 11.88
N GLU A 13 12.47 -2.91 10.92
CA GLU A 13 12.11 -1.50 10.97
C GLU A 13 10.70 -1.26 10.48
N PRO A 14 10.04 -0.22 10.98
CA PRO A 14 8.74 0.17 10.44
C PRO A 14 8.84 0.47 8.95
N ILE A 15 7.83 0.06 8.21
CA ILE A 15 7.83 0.19 6.75
C ILE A 15 7.95 1.66 6.33
N ALA A 16 7.21 2.55 6.99
CA ALA A 16 7.19 3.96 6.62
C ALA A 16 8.54 4.65 6.80
N LYS A 17 9.42 4.12 7.64
CA LYS A 17 10.75 4.71 7.81
C LYS A 17 11.66 4.46 6.63
N SER A 18 11.32 3.49 5.79
CA SER A 18 12.11 3.19 4.60
C SER A 18 11.76 4.08 3.43
N ILE A 19 10.71 4.87 3.58
CA ILE A 19 10.17 5.70 2.50
C ILE A 19 10.35 7.15 2.90
N ASP A 20 11.17 7.88 2.12
CA ASP A 20 11.43 9.28 2.43
C ASP A 20 10.23 10.17 2.18
N GLN A 21 9.36 9.76 1.26
CA GLN A 21 8.24 10.59 0.86
C GLN A 21 6.95 9.79 0.87
N VAL A 22 6.13 10.05 1.88
CA VAL A 22 4.77 9.52 1.98
C VAL A 22 3.83 10.71 1.95
N TYR A 23 2.89 10.69 1.02
CA TYR A 23 1.93 11.77 0.86
C TYR A 23 0.57 11.34 1.36
N THR A 24 -0.03 12.13 2.24
CA THR A 24 -1.39 11.88 2.69
C THR A 24 -2.27 13.04 2.27
N PHE A 25 -3.46 12.73 1.82
CA PHE A 25 -4.40 13.75 1.34
C PHE A 25 -5.37 14.23 2.42
N ASN A 26 -5.30 13.62 3.59
CA ASN A 26 -6.17 14.01 4.69
C ASN A 26 -5.29 14.20 5.93
N VAL A 27 -5.10 15.46 6.30
CA VAL A 27 -4.21 15.83 7.40
C VAL A 27 -4.69 15.34 8.76
N ASP A 28 -5.99 15.01 8.86
CA ASP A 28 -6.55 14.51 10.12
C ASP A 28 -6.47 13.00 10.23
N ASP A 29 -5.94 12.32 9.21
CA ASP A 29 -5.83 10.87 9.20
C ASP A 29 -4.53 10.45 9.86
N ASP A 30 -4.61 9.46 10.74
CA ASP A 30 -3.45 8.97 11.48
C ASP A 30 -2.73 7.82 10.77
N VAL A 31 -3.00 7.60 9.49
CA VAL A 31 -2.44 6.45 8.76
C VAL A 31 -0.92 6.46 8.76
N PHE A 32 -0.31 7.64 8.65
CA PHE A 32 1.14 7.73 8.65
C PHE A 32 1.74 7.19 9.94
N GLU A 33 1.14 7.56 11.08
CA GLU A 33 1.60 7.06 12.37
C GLU A 33 1.43 5.56 12.47
N ARG A 34 0.31 5.05 11.97
CA ARG A 34 0.05 3.61 12.00
C ARG A 34 1.01 2.85 11.12
N LEU A 35 1.28 3.36 9.93
CA LEU A 35 2.26 2.74 9.03
C LEU A 35 3.66 2.76 9.62
N ALA A 36 3.99 3.81 10.35
CA ALA A 36 5.30 3.91 10.99
C ALA A 36 5.54 2.80 12.00
N GLN A 37 4.49 2.19 12.52
CA GLN A 37 4.59 1.08 13.47
C GLN A 37 4.52 -0.29 12.80
N CYS A 38 4.19 -0.33 11.51
CA CYS A 38 4.05 -1.60 10.81
C CYS A 38 5.40 -2.19 10.43
N THR A 39 5.56 -3.49 10.66
CA THR A 39 6.78 -4.21 10.36
C THR A 39 6.59 -5.36 9.39
N GLY A 40 5.38 -5.58 8.91
CA GLY A 40 5.11 -6.66 7.96
C GLY A 40 3.73 -6.58 7.37
N PHE A 41 3.37 -7.61 6.63
CA PHE A 41 2.11 -7.71 5.90
C PHE A 41 1.34 -8.93 6.36
N ASP A 42 0.02 -8.84 6.25
CA ASP A 42 -0.89 -9.91 6.63
C ASP A 42 -1.65 -10.35 5.40
N TRP A 43 -1.44 -11.59 4.99
CA TRP A 43 -2.09 -12.18 3.83
C TRP A 43 -2.85 -13.44 4.21
N ASP A 44 -3.99 -13.68 3.53
CA ASP A 44 -4.55 -15.01 3.52
C ASP A 44 -4.60 -15.51 2.07
N SER A 45 -4.63 -16.83 1.91
CA SER A 45 -4.54 -17.43 0.58
C SER A 45 -5.72 -17.09 -0.31
N ALA A 46 -6.92 -16.97 0.28
CA ALA A 46 -8.10 -16.64 -0.52
C ALA A 46 -8.00 -15.23 -1.09
N ASN A 47 -7.52 -14.28 -0.30
CA ASN A 47 -7.36 -12.91 -0.75
C ASN A 47 -6.28 -12.79 -1.82
N ALA A 48 -5.16 -13.49 -1.63
CA ALA A 48 -4.08 -13.49 -2.61
C ALA A 48 -4.54 -14.06 -3.95
N LEU A 49 -5.34 -15.13 -3.91
CA LEU A 49 -5.88 -15.73 -5.12
C LEU A 49 -6.81 -14.79 -5.87
N LYS A 50 -7.69 -14.10 -5.14
CA LYS A 50 -8.60 -13.13 -5.74
C LYS A 50 -7.86 -12.00 -6.45
N LEU A 51 -6.79 -11.51 -5.84
CA LEU A 51 -5.98 -10.48 -6.47
C LEU A 51 -5.45 -10.94 -7.82
N TRP A 52 -4.91 -12.13 -7.85
CA TRP A 52 -4.38 -12.67 -9.10
C TRP A 52 -5.48 -12.89 -10.13
N GLU A 53 -6.60 -13.52 -9.72
CA GLU A 53 -7.67 -13.85 -10.64
C GLU A 53 -8.34 -12.61 -11.23
N ARG A 54 -8.52 -11.57 -10.42
CA ARG A 54 -9.23 -10.38 -10.87
C ARG A 54 -8.36 -9.37 -11.57
N HIS A 55 -7.11 -9.24 -11.13
CA HIS A 55 -6.27 -8.12 -11.59
C HIS A 55 -4.86 -8.53 -11.96
N GLN A 56 -4.53 -9.82 -11.86
CA GLN A 56 -3.18 -10.32 -12.13
C GLN A 56 -2.13 -9.58 -11.32
N VAL A 57 -2.43 -9.33 -10.06
CA VAL A 57 -1.51 -8.70 -9.12
C VAL A 57 -1.09 -9.74 -8.09
N THR A 58 0.20 -9.84 -7.83
CA THR A 58 0.73 -10.76 -6.83
C THR A 58 0.85 -10.06 -5.48
N PRO A 59 0.86 -10.82 -4.38
CA PRO A 59 1.17 -10.23 -3.07
C PRO A 59 2.48 -9.46 -3.06
N GLY A 60 3.52 -9.99 -3.70
CA GLY A 60 4.80 -9.31 -3.77
C GLY A 60 4.72 -7.96 -4.43
N GLU A 61 3.93 -7.85 -5.50
CA GLU A 61 3.74 -6.56 -6.16
C GLU A 61 3.06 -5.55 -5.26
N CYS A 62 2.04 -5.98 -4.51
CA CYS A 62 1.38 -5.10 -3.55
C CYS A 62 2.36 -4.59 -2.50
N GLU A 63 3.19 -5.48 -1.97
CA GLU A 63 4.14 -5.11 -0.94
C GLU A 63 5.16 -4.09 -1.45
N GLN A 64 5.61 -4.26 -2.69
CA GLN A 64 6.59 -3.36 -3.30
C GLN A 64 6.13 -1.92 -3.34
N VAL A 65 4.84 -1.70 -3.52
CA VAL A 65 4.27 -0.35 -3.56
C VAL A 65 4.62 0.43 -2.28
N PHE A 66 4.62 -0.25 -1.14
CA PHE A 66 4.87 0.39 0.15
C PHE A 66 6.35 0.69 0.39
N PHE A 67 7.24 0.19 -0.45
CA PHE A 67 8.68 0.39 -0.28
C PHE A 67 9.28 1.33 -1.32
N ARG A 68 8.49 1.88 -2.21
CA ARG A 68 8.98 2.78 -3.25
C ARG A 68 8.38 4.16 -3.11
N GLU A 69 9.15 5.17 -3.50
CA GLU A 69 8.71 6.56 -3.50
C GLU A 69 8.30 6.97 -4.89
N PRO A 70 7.32 7.86 -5.03
CA PRO A 70 6.47 8.35 -3.95
C PRO A 70 5.34 7.37 -3.64
N LEU A 71 4.86 7.42 -2.42
CA LEU A 71 3.71 6.64 -1.97
C LEU A 71 2.62 7.62 -1.56
N LEU A 72 1.50 7.59 -2.28
CA LEU A 72 0.37 8.44 -1.98
C LEU A 72 -0.68 7.64 -1.23
N ILE A 73 -1.23 8.23 -0.16
CA ILE A 73 -2.23 7.54 0.66
C ILE A 73 -3.38 8.48 0.95
N ALA A 74 -4.59 7.95 0.86
CA ALA A 74 -5.80 8.68 1.24
C ALA A 74 -6.77 7.71 1.92
N PRO A 75 -7.63 8.22 2.82
CA PRO A 75 -8.64 7.36 3.43
C PRO A 75 -9.64 6.88 2.38
N ASP A 76 -10.05 5.62 2.51
CA ASP A 76 -11.11 5.07 1.66
C ASP A 76 -12.40 5.10 2.46
N VAL A 77 -13.05 6.27 2.48
CA VAL A 77 -14.22 6.51 3.30
C VAL A 77 -15.39 5.61 2.91
N ARG A 78 -15.51 5.32 1.62
CA ARG A 78 -16.65 4.53 1.11
C ARG A 78 -16.66 3.11 1.64
N HIS A 79 -15.51 2.56 1.98
CA HIS A 79 -15.37 1.18 2.40
C HIS A 79 -14.92 1.03 3.84
N SER A 80 -14.96 2.11 4.63
CA SER A 80 -14.49 2.10 6.02
C SER A 80 -15.64 1.97 7.00
N GLN A 81 -16.53 0.97 6.79
CA GLN A 81 -17.72 0.82 7.62
C GLN A 81 -17.44 0.10 8.93
N THR A 82 -16.67 -0.98 8.89
CA THR A 82 -16.39 -1.77 10.09
C THR A 82 -14.97 -1.59 10.58
N GLU A 83 -14.05 -1.29 9.68
CA GLU A 83 -12.69 -0.96 10.04
C GLU A 83 -12.19 0.09 9.06
N ARG A 84 -11.24 0.87 9.51
CA ARG A 84 -10.71 1.94 8.67
C ARG A 84 -9.90 1.34 7.52
N ARG A 85 -10.11 1.87 6.33
CA ARG A 85 -9.39 1.46 5.13
C ARG A 85 -8.80 2.67 4.45
N TRP A 86 -7.71 2.44 3.75
CA TRP A 86 -7.01 3.47 3.00
C TRP A 86 -6.71 2.96 1.61
N ALA A 87 -6.51 3.90 0.70
CA ALA A 87 -6.01 3.60 -0.64
C ALA A 87 -4.59 4.11 -0.74
N ALA A 88 -3.72 3.30 -1.35
CA ALA A 88 -2.34 3.67 -1.59
C ALA A 88 -2.08 3.59 -3.09
N TRP A 89 -1.38 4.58 -3.62
CA TRP A 89 -0.97 4.60 -5.02
C TRP A 89 0.55 4.61 -5.08
N GLY A 90 1.11 3.71 -5.88
CA GLY A 90 2.54 3.61 -5.99
C GLY A 90 2.95 2.69 -7.12
N ARG A 91 4.25 2.50 -7.26
CA ARG A 91 4.78 1.63 -8.30
C ARG A 91 5.48 0.42 -7.72
N THR A 92 5.45 -0.66 -8.49
CA THR A 92 6.22 -1.86 -8.16
C THR A 92 7.67 -1.68 -8.59
N ALA A 93 8.51 -2.66 -8.27
CA ALA A 93 9.90 -2.66 -8.72
C ALA A 93 10.01 -2.63 -10.24
N ASP A 94 9.04 -3.21 -10.94
CA ASP A 94 8.99 -3.21 -12.41
C ASP A 94 8.22 -2.00 -12.96
N VAL A 95 8.02 -0.98 -12.16
CA VAL A 95 7.36 0.29 -12.48
C VAL A 95 5.89 0.16 -12.86
N ARG A 96 5.25 -0.93 -12.48
CA ARG A 96 3.81 -1.08 -12.66
C ARG A 96 3.09 -0.18 -11.66
N ALA A 97 2.16 0.64 -12.14
CA ALA A 97 1.43 1.59 -11.29
C ALA A 97 0.18 0.92 -10.71
N LEU A 98 0.13 0.80 -9.41
CA LEU A 98 -0.96 0.10 -8.72
C LEU A 98 -1.70 1.01 -7.75
N ALA A 99 -3.00 0.73 -7.59
CA ALA A 99 -3.83 1.29 -6.53
C ALA A 99 -4.18 0.13 -5.60
N VAL A 100 -3.83 0.27 -4.33
CA VAL A 100 -3.99 -0.79 -3.33
C VAL A 100 -4.90 -0.29 -2.22
N VAL A 101 -5.96 -1.04 -1.92
CA VAL A 101 -6.78 -0.77 -0.75
C VAL A 101 -6.29 -1.66 0.38
N PHE A 102 -6.08 -1.06 1.54
CA PHE A 102 -5.52 -1.80 2.67
C PHE A 102 -6.12 -1.33 3.98
N THR A 103 -5.94 -2.14 5.00
CA THR A 103 -6.18 -1.76 6.37
C THR A 103 -4.94 -2.11 7.20
N VAL A 104 -4.93 -1.67 8.46
CA VAL A 104 -3.83 -1.97 9.37
C VAL A 104 -4.40 -2.77 10.53
N ARG A 105 -3.78 -3.90 10.82
CA ARG A 105 -4.15 -4.74 11.96
C ARG A 105 -2.92 -4.95 12.82
N GLY A 106 -2.94 -4.32 14.00
CA GLY A 106 -1.77 -4.35 14.87
C GLY A 106 -0.58 -3.69 14.18
N GLU A 107 0.49 -4.43 14.00
CA GLU A 107 1.72 -3.94 13.35
C GLU A 107 1.86 -4.46 11.93
N ARG A 108 0.75 -4.80 11.27
CA ARG A 108 0.79 -5.36 9.93
C ARG A 108 -0.13 -4.62 9.00
N ILE A 109 0.33 -4.46 7.78
CA ILE A 109 -0.50 -3.94 6.69
C ILE A 109 -1.23 -5.12 6.07
N ARG A 110 -2.55 -4.99 5.95
CA ARG A 110 -3.35 -6.03 5.31
C ARG A 110 -3.92 -5.48 4.02
N PRO A 111 -3.33 -5.83 2.87
CA PRO A 111 -3.91 -5.45 1.59
C PRO A 111 -5.21 -6.20 1.37
N LEU A 112 -6.21 -5.47 0.89
CA LEU A 112 -7.55 -6.02 0.67
C LEU A 112 -7.85 -6.17 -0.80
N SER A 113 -7.39 -5.24 -1.62
CA SER A 113 -7.51 -5.33 -3.08
C SER A 113 -6.41 -4.50 -3.73
N ALA A 114 -6.13 -4.81 -4.99
CA ALA A 114 -5.15 -4.06 -5.75
C ALA A 114 -5.48 -4.18 -7.23
N ARG A 115 -5.22 -3.12 -7.96
CA ARG A 115 -5.44 -3.10 -9.40
C ARG A 115 -4.49 -2.09 -10.04
N ASP A 116 -4.37 -2.14 -11.34
CA ASP A 116 -3.62 -1.10 -12.04
C ASP A 116 -4.31 0.24 -11.85
N MET A 117 -3.53 1.30 -11.77
CA MET A 117 -4.07 2.66 -11.75
C MET A 117 -4.83 2.93 -13.02
N ASN A 118 -5.94 3.66 -12.90
CA ASN A 118 -6.66 4.14 -14.08
C ASN A 118 -6.09 5.50 -14.52
N ARG A 119 -6.64 6.06 -15.60
CA ARG A 119 -6.13 7.32 -16.15
C ARG A 119 -6.22 8.48 -15.17
N ARG A 120 -7.30 8.53 -14.39
CA ARG A 120 -7.51 9.61 -13.43
C ARG A 120 -6.47 9.57 -12.33
N GLU A 121 -5.95 8.39 -12.04
CA GLU A 121 -4.96 8.20 -10.99
C GLU A 121 -3.54 8.39 -11.51
N CYS A 122 -3.29 7.97 -12.74
CA CYS A 122 -1.94 8.05 -13.31
C CYS A 122 -1.44 9.49 -13.45
N ARG A 123 -2.32 10.41 -13.82
CA ARG A 123 -1.90 11.79 -14.06
C ARG A 123 -1.42 12.48 -12.79
N PRO A 124 -2.22 12.55 -11.73
CA PRO A 124 -1.74 13.21 -10.51
C PRO A 124 -0.56 12.45 -9.89
N TYR A 125 -0.55 11.14 -9.99
CA TYR A 125 0.57 10.38 -9.46
C TYR A 125 1.86 10.72 -10.23
N GLY A 126 1.78 10.81 -11.55
CA GLY A 126 2.93 11.18 -12.37
C GLY A 126 3.46 12.56 -12.07
N GLN A 127 2.57 13.50 -11.72
CA GLN A 127 2.99 14.84 -11.31
C GLN A 127 3.77 14.81 -10.00
N VAL A 128 3.32 14.01 -9.06
CA VAL A 128 4.03 13.86 -7.79
C VAL A 128 5.40 13.20 -8.02
N GLU A 129 5.46 12.21 -8.90
CA GLU A 129 6.75 11.59 -9.25
C GLU A 129 7.72 12.61 -9.83
N ALA A 130 7.23 13.47 -10.71
CA ALA A 130 8.07 14.49 -11.35
C ALA A 130 8.61 15.48 -10.33
N GLU A 131 7.79 15.86 -9.36
CA GLU A 131 8.20 16.78 -8.30
C GLU A 131 9.22 16.12 -7.36
N ALA A 132 9.03 14.83 -7.09
CA ALA A 132 9.92 14.11 -6.19
C ALA A 132 11.31 13.93 -6.80
N ASP A 133 11.39 13.87 -8.14
CA ASP A 133 12.65 13.68 -8.85
C ASP A 133 13.41 14.99 -9.08
N SER A 134 12.82 16.13 -8.81
CA SER A 134 13.47 17.41 -9.11
C SER A 134 14.21 18.01 -7.92
#